data_a64cce1abb6ce6260ae86fee02145788
#
_entry.id   a64cce1abb6ce6260ae86fee02145788
#
_cell.length_a   1.000
_cell.length_b   1.000
_cell.length_c   1.000
_cell.angle_alpha   90.00
_cell.angle_beta   90.00
_cell.angle_gamma   90.00
#
_symmetry.space_group_name_H-M   'P 1'
#
loop_
_entity.id
_entity.type
_entity.pdbx_description
1 polymer ?
#
loop_
_entity_poly.entity_id
_entity_poly.type
_entity_poly.pdbx_seq_one_letter_code
_entity_poly.pdbx_strand_id
1 'polypeptide(L)'
;MPKSGTTSIATMLAPVLRARHEFEMDEAAYVRLLEQAGEMTRADVAAWLIARDQRCNAEVDSTSFLWSWADRLPALFPDARFVATVRHPRDWCRSLAGMLIAMGEVREEHLAWGRASGADDMGSQPLEQPQAFLDAAMGYWRQAAQAIAGLPRDRTWWCRTEDLSTRADDLARWAMVHPDWLRRAPANRATVPADAVREALADEWVDAAVGRGDEETWRELAALADGS
;
A
#
# COMPACT_ATOMS: atom_id res chain seq x y z
N MET A 1 -0.14 -1.05 0.57
CA MET A 1 0.34 -0.85 -0.83
C MET A 1 0.70 0.61 -1.06
N PRO A 2 1.73 0.96 -1.83
CA PRO A 2 1.94 2.33 -2.28
C PRO A 2 0.72 2.83 -3.05
N LYS A 3 0.48 4.14 -3.08
CA LYS A 3 -0.67 4.77 -3.76
C LYS A 3 -2.06 4.32 -3.31
N SER A 4 -2.17 3.65 -2.16
CA SER A 4 -3.45 3.25 -1.57
C SER A 4 -3.83 4.09 -0.32
N GLY A 5 -3.31 5.30 -0.19
CA GLY A 5 -3.74 6.23 0.87
C GLY A 5 -2.90 6.21 2.16
N THR A 6 -1.76 5.51 2.20
CA THR A 6 -0.88 5.46 3.39
C THR A 6 -0.45 6.86 3.86
N THR A 7 -0.04 7.73 2.92
CA THR A 7 0.27 9.15 3.22
C THR A 7 -0.92 9.88 3.84
N SER A 8 -2.13 9.64 3.30
CA SER A 8 -3.35 10.29 3.79
C SER A 8 -3.66 9.85 5.22
N ILE A 9 -3.60 8.56 5.54
CA ILE A 9 -3.81 8.04 6.89
C ILE A 9 -2.82 8.66 7.88
N ALA A 10 -1.52 8.64 7.58
CA ALA A 10 -0.51 9.25 8.44
C ALA A 10 -0.77 10.76 8.65
N THR A 11 -1.09 11.48 7.57
CA THR A 11 -1.37 12.93 7.62
C THR A 11 -2.61 13.25 8.45
N MET A 12 -3.67 12.43 8.33
CA MET A 12 -4.91 12.63 9.08
C MET A 12 -4.71 12.44 10.58
N LEU A 13 -3.92 11.44 10.96
CA LEU A 13 -3.70 11.07 12.37
C LEU A 13 -2.55 11.83 13.05
N ALA A 14 -1.60 12.40 12.28
CA ALA A 14 -0.42 13.10 12.81
C ALA A 14 -0.70 14.23 13.82
N PRO A 15 -1.81 14.98 13.78
CA PRO A 15 -2.08 16.00 14.78
C PRO A 15 -2.32 15.47 16.20
N VAL A 16 -2.72 14.20 16.32
CA VAL A 16 -3.20 13.61 17.58
C VAL A 16 -2.44 12.36 18.02
N LEU A 17 -1.77 11.69 17.08
CA LEU A 17 -0.98 10.49 17.32
C LEU A 17 0.41 10.66 16.72
N ARG A 18 1.41 9.98 17.31
CA ARG A 18 2.73 9.89 16.69
C ARG A 18 2.66 9.00 15.47
N ALA A 19 2.28 9.61 14.33
CA ALA A 19 2.18 8.91 13.06
C ALA A 19 3.50 9.00 12.27
N ARG A 20 3.94 7.86 11.74
CA ARG A 20 5.09 7.76 10.82
C ARG A 20 4.60 7.24 9.48
N HIS A 21 5.19 7.77 8.41
CA HIS A 21 4.93 7.34 7.04
C HIS A 21 6.22 6.85 6.40
N GLU A 22 6.17 5.64 5.82
CA GLU A 22 7.29 4.99 5.14
C GLU A 22 8.59 4.91 5.99
N PHE A 23 8.43 4.67 7.31
CA PHE A 23 9.57 4.54 8.19
C PHE A 23 10.40 3.30 7.83
N GLU A 24 11.71 3.47 7.62
CA GLU A 24 12.65 2.41 7.23
C GLU A 24 12.16 1.56 6.03
N MET A 25 11.56 2.18 5.01
CA MET A 25 10.97 1.46 3.89
C MET A 25 12.03 0.73 3.05
N ASP A 26 13.21 1.33 2.86
CA ASP A 26 14.32 0.73 2.13
C ASP A 26 14.89 -0.50 2.85
N GLU A 27 15.03 -0.40 4.18
CA GLU A 27 15.43 -1.53 5.01
C GLU A 27 14.40 -2.65 4.97
N ALA A 28 13.11 -2.31 4.99
CA ALA A 28 12.03 -3.29 4.87
C ALA A 28 12.11 -4.04 3.54
N ALA A 29 12.34 -3.34 2.43
CA ALA A 29 12.53 -3.98 1.12
C ALA A 29 13.75 -4.91 1.14
N TYR A 30 14.87 -4.47 1.71
CA TYR A 30 16.07 -5.27 1.81
C TYR A 30 15.88 -6.52 2.66
N VAL A 31 15.24 -6.41 3.83
CA VAL A 31 14.89 -7.56 4.68
C VAL A 31 14.00 -8.55 3.93
N ARG A 32 13.07 -8.06 3.13
CA ARG A 32 12.24 -8.94 2.30
C ARG A 32 13.04 -9.69 1.25
N LEU A 33 14.00 -9.05 0.60
CA LEU A 33 14.91 -9.71 -0.34
C LEU A 33 15.75 -10.80 0.34
N LEU A 34 16.31 -10.53 1.52
CA LEU A 34 17.06 -11.51 2.30
C LEU A 34 16.17 -12.70 2.71
N GLU A 35 14.91 -12.45 3.09
CA GLU A 35 13.96 -13.52 3.38
C GLU A 35 13.67 -14.37 2.13
N GLN A 36 13.45 -13.76 0.98
CA GLN A 36 13.20 -14.45 -0.28
C GLN A 36 14.42 -15.29 -0.74
N ALA A 37 15.64 -14.78 -0.50
CA ALA A 37 16.88 -15.49 -0.76
C ALA A 37 17.17 -16.63 0.25
N GLY A 38 16.39 -16.73 1.33
CA GLY A 38 16.62 -17.70 2.41
C GLY A 38 17.78 -17.33 3.35
N GLU A 39 18.29 -16.10 3.26
CA GLU A 39 19.36 -15.56 4.10
C GLU A 39 18.83 -15.07 5.46
N MET A 40 17.54 -14.81 5.56
CA MET A 40 16.84 -14.54 6.82
C MET A 40 15.71 -15.55 7.01
N THR A 41 15.62 -16.11 8.21
CA THR A 41 14.50 -17.00 8.58
C THR A 41 13.26 -16.20 8.96
N ARG A 42 12.10 -16.87 9.03
CA ARG A 42 10.87 -16.25 9.56
C ARG A 42 11.06 -15.66 10.97
N ALA A 43 11.89 -16.30 11.81
CA ALA A 43 12.19 -15.82 13.16
C ALA A 43 13.05 -14.56 13.14
N ASP A 44 14.05 -14.48 12.25
CA ASP A 44 14.88 -13.29 12.08
C ASP A 44 14.06 -12.09 11.63
N VAL A 45 13.15 -12.29 10.65
CA VAL A 45 12.21 -11.26 10.18
C VAL A 45 11.28 -10.81 11.31
N ALA A 46 10.74 -11.74 12.11
CA ALA A 46 9.90 -11.39 13.24
C ALA A 46 10.66 -10.54 14.29
N ALA A 47 11.89 -10.92 14.60
CA ALA A 47 12.76 -10.15 15.50
C ALA A 47 13.06 -8.75 14.94
N TRP A 48 13.32 -8.65 13.63
CA TRP A 48 13.53 -7.37 12.96
C TRP A 48 12.28 -6.49 13.01
N LEU A 49 11.07 -7.03 12.73
CA LEU A 49 9.81 -6.29 12.79
C LEU A 49 9.56 -5.71 14.20
N ILE A 50 9.80 -6.50 15.26
CA ILE A 50 9.67 -6.04 16.65
C ILE A 50 10.68 -4.94 16.96
N ALA A 51 11.95 -5.12 16.56
CA ALA A 51 12.99 -4.12 16.78
C ALA A 51 12.72 -2.83 15.97
N ARG A 52 12.20 -2.95 14.75
CA ARG A 52 11.77 -1.82 13.92
C ARG A 52 10.64 -1.04 14.58
N ASP A 53 9.63 -1.70 15.12
CA ASP A 53 8.53 -1.06 15.85
C ASP A 53 9.04 -0.24 17.04
N GLN A 54 9.97 -0.79 17.81
CA GLN A 54 10.62 -0.08 18.93
C GLN A 54 11.39 1.16 18.46
N ARG A 55 12.12 1.09 17.33
CA ARG A 55 12.84 2.23 16.76
C ARG A 55 11.87 3.27 16.18
N CYS A 56 10.81 2.82 15.52
CA CYS A 56 9.76 3.67 14.98
C CYS A 56 9.10 4.50 16.10
N ASN A 57 8.88 3.89 17.24
CA ASN A 57 8.26 4.51 18.41
C ASN A 57 7.01 5.34 18.03
N ALA A 58 6.19 4.80 17.16
CA ALA A 58 4.99 5.42 16.65
C ALA A 58 3.73 4.79 17.26
N GLU A 59 2.66 5.58 17.36
CA GLU A 59 1.31 5.07 17.65
C GLU A 59 0.63 4.62 16.36
N VAL A 60 1.08 5.19 15.22
CA VAL A 60 0.61 4.81 13.88
C VAL A 60 1.83 4.64 12.98
N ASP A 61 2.04 3.42 12.51
CA ASP A 61 2.99 3.10 11.44
C ASP A 61 2.23 2.91 10.12
N SER A 62 2.36 3.87 9.21
CA SER A 62 1.72 3.86 7.91
C SER A 62 2.73 3.60 6.81
N THR A 63 3.30 2.41 6.82
CA THR A 63 4.30 1.97 5.84
C THR A 63 3.65 1.03 4.82
N SER A 64 3.70 1.44 3.55
CA SER A 64 3.04 0.72 2.47
C SER A 64 3.58 -0.69 2.23
N PHE A 65 4.83 -0.95 2.62
CA PHE A 65 5.50 -2.23 2.41
C PHE A 65 5.14 -3.31 3.46
N LEU A 66 4.55 -2.93 4.59
CA LEU A 66 4.20 -3.87 5.67
C LEU A 66 3.18 -4.95 5.24
N TRP A 67 2.45 -4.76 4.15
CA TRP A 67 1.58 -5.80 3.60
C TRP A 67 2.33 -7.11 3.32
N SER A 68 3.64 -7.06 3.04
CA SER A 68 4.48 -8.23 2.77
C SER A 68 4.53 -9.22 3.94
N TRP A 69 4.18 -8.76 5.14
CA TRP A 69 4.14 -9.57 6.35
C TRP A 69 2.77 -9.54 7.05
N ALA A 70 1.70 -9.20 6.30
CA ALA A 70 0.35 -9.12 6.84
C ALA A 70 -0.10 -10.43 7.54
N ASP A 71 0.43 -11.57 7.09
CA ASP A 71 0.20 -12.88 7.72
C ASP A 71 0.80 -13.03 9.13
N ARG A 72 1.76 -12.18 9.51
CA ARG A 72 2.53 -12.27 10.76
C ARG A 72 2.22 -11.13 11.72
N LEU A 73 1.95 -9.94 11.20
CA LEU A 73 1.71 -8.75 12.01
C LEU A 73 0.67 -8.97 13.12
N PRO A 74 -0.48 -9.66 12.88
CA PRO A 74 -1.47 -9.88 13.93
C PRO A 74 -0.98 -10.74 15.10
N ALA A 75 -0.05 -11.65 14.84
CA ALA A 75 0.53 -12.51 15.88
C ALA A 75 1.68 -11.81 16.62
N LEU A 76 2.48 -11.01 15.91
CA LEU A 76 3.59 -10.26 16.51
C LEU A 76 3.10 -9.08 17.35
N PHE A 77 1.97 -8.48 16.95
CA PHE A 77 1.38 -7.31 17.61
C PHE A 77 -0.09 -7.60 17.95
N PRO A 78 -0.36 -8.38 19.00
CA PRO A 78 -1.70 -8.86 19.33
C PRO A 78 -2.68 -7.72 19.68
N ASP A 79 -2.18 -6.60 20.19
CA ASP A 79 -2.97 -5.43 20.57
C ASP A 79 -3.12 -4.40 19.43
N ALA A 80 -2.40 -4.60 18.30
CA ALA A 80 -2.47 -3.69 17.19
C ALA A 80 -3.81 -3.75 16.47
N ARG A 81 -4.29 -2.57 16.06
CA ARG A 81 -5.40 -2.40 15.13
C ARG A 81 -4.85 -2.09 13.75
N PHE A 82 -5.52 -2.58 12.74
CA PHE A 82 -5.09 -2.42 11.36
C PHE A 82 -6.02 -1.47 10.60
N VAL A 83 -5.44 -0.71 9.70
CA VAL A 83 -6.16 0.07 8.70
C VAL A 83 -5.79 -0.50 7.34
N ALA A 84 -6.75 -1.08 6.65
CA ALA A 84 -6.58 -1.61 5.31
C ALA A 84 -7.25 -0.69 4.30
N THR A 85 -6.46 0.09 3.59
CA THR A 85 -6.95 0.91 2.49
C THR A 85 -6.86 0.14 1.18
N VAL A 86 -7.95 0.10 0.44
CA VAL A 86 -8.06 -0.62 -0.83
C VAL A 86 -8.36 0.34 -1.98
N ARG A 87 -7.87 0.01 -3.16
CA ARG A 87 -8.09 0.79 -4.37
C ARG A 87 -8.35 -0.14 -5.54
N HIS A 88 -9.27 0.26 -6.41
CA HIS A 88 -9.56 -0.49 -7.63
C HIS A 88 -8.28 -0.70 -8.44
N PRO A 89 -7.99 -1.92 -8.96
CA PRO A 89 -6.73 -2.23 -9.63
C PRO A 89 -6.40 -1.29 -10.79
N ARG A 90 -7.38 -0.90 -11.60
CA ARG A 90 -7.24 0.12 -12.66
C ARG A 90 -6.72 1.45 -12.15
N ASP A 91 -7.40 2.00 -11.14
CA ASP A 91 -7.07 3.31 -10.58
C ASP A 91 -5.76 3.30 -9.82
N TRP A 92 -5.48 2.15 -9.19
CA TRP A 92 -4.21 1.94 -8.53
C TRP A 92 -3.05 1.92 -9.54
N CYS A 93 -3.18 1.16 -10.64
CA CYS A 93 -2.18 1.04 -11.69
C CYS A 93 -1.89 2.41 -12.34
N ARG A 94 -2.93 3.17 -12.69
CA ARG A 94 -2.77 4.55 -13.21
C ARG A 94 -2.09 5.48 -12.23
N SER A 95 -2.45 5.39 -10.95
CA SER A 95 -1.84 6.21 -9.89
C SER A 95 -0.37 5.87 -9.66
N LEU A 96 0.00 4.59 -9.77
CA LEU A 96 1.39 4.13 -9.70
C LEU A 96 2.18 4.65 -10.92
N ALA A 97 1.66 4.48 -12.11
CA ALA A 97 2.27 5.01 -13.33
C ALA A 97 2.50 6.52 -13.27
N GLY A 98 1.49 7.28 -12.85
CA GLY A 98 1.62 8.73 -12.67
C GLY A 98 2.69 9.12 -11.65
N MET A 99 2.88 8.34 -10.60
CA MET A 99 3.97 8.54 -9.65
C MET A 99 5.34 8.32 -10.31
N LEU A 100 5.53 7.22 -11.03
CA LEU A 100 6.79 6.89 -11.69
C LEU A 100 7.13 7.91 -12.78
N ILE A 101 6.15 8.32 -13.59
CA ILE A 101 6.32 9.38 -14.60
C ILE A 101 6.77 10.70 -13.94
N ALA A 102 6.16 11.08 -12.81
CA ALA A 102 6.53 12.29 -12.08
C ALA A 102 7.94 12.24 -11.49
N MET A 103 8.42 11.05 -11.16
CA MET A 103 9.77 10.84 -10.61
C MET A 103 10.84 10.90 -11.67
N GLY A 104 10.52 10.67 -12.94
CA GLY A 104 11.44 10.66 -14.06
C GLY A 104 12.34 9.43 -14.07
N GLU A 105 13.48 9.47 -13.40
CA GLU A 105 14.38 8.32 -13.28
C GLU A 105 13.94 7.38 -12.14
N VAL A 106 13.88 6.09 -12.43
CA VAL A 106 13.67 5.05 -11.42
C VAL A 106 14.99 4.82 -10.70
N ARG A 107 15.00 5.06 -9.40
CA ARG A 107 16.18 4.85 -8.57
C ARG A 107 16.34 3.37 -8.21
N GLU A 108 17.57 2.98 -7.88
CA GLU A 108 17.90 1.60 -7.48
C GLU A 108 17.03 1.10 -6.31
N GLU A 109 16.71 1.97 -5.36
CA GLU A 109 15.80 1.68 -4.25
C GLU A 109 14.38 1.27 -4.71
N HIS A 110 13.85 1.89 -5.77
CA HIS A 110 12.56 1.53 -6.34
C HIS A 110 12.59 0.17 -7.05
N LEU A 111 13.73 -0.15 -7.70
CA LEU A 111 13.96 -1.49 -8.25
C LEU A 111 14.03 -2.54 -7.15
N ALA A 112 14.66 -2.22 -6.01
CA ALA A 112 14.69 -3.10 -4.85
C ALA A 112 13.29 -3.38 -4.30
N TRP A 113 12.42 -2.36 -4.26
CA TRP A 113 11.01 -2.56 -3.85
C TRP A 113 10.24 -3.43 -4.82
N GLY A 114 10.43 -3.26 -6.12
CA GLY A 114 9.85 -4.12 -7.15
C GLY A 114 10.25 -5.57 -6.93
N ARG A 115 11.55 -5.85 -6.87
CA ARG A 115 12.11 -7.18 -6.62
C ARG A 115 11.59 -7.80 -5.32
N ALA A 116 11.63 -7.05 -4.22
CA ALA A 116 11.14 -7.51 -2.91
C ALA A 116 9.64 -7.85 -2.92
N SER A 117 8.89 -7.30 -3.84
CA SER A 117 7.46 -7.56 -4.04
C SER A 117 7.19 -8.66 -5.06
N GLY A 118 8.23 -9.29 -5.63
CA GLY A 118 8.08 -10.28 -6.71
C GLY A 118 7.62 -9.66 -8.03
N ALA A 119 7.89 -8.38 -8.23
CA ALA A 119 7.56 -7.63 -9.43
C ALA A 119 8.87 -7.02 -10.01
N ASP A 120 9.74 -7.90 -10.54
CA ASP A 120 11.08 -7.54 -10.99
C ASP A 120 11.06 -6.39 -12.02
N ASP A 121 10.04 -6.35 -12.87
CA ASP A 121 9.87 -5.35 -13.92
C ASP A 121 9.07 -4.10 -13.49
N MET A 122 8.70 -3.98 -12.20
CA MET A 122 7.97 -2.80 -11.73
C MET A 122 8.81 -1.51 -11.79
N GLY A 123 10.12 -1.65 -11.96
CA GLY A 123 11.03 -0.55 -12.27
C GLY A 123 11.01 -0.12 -13.74
N SER A 124 10.37 -0.91 -14.64
CA SER A 124 10.19 -0.51 -16.03
C SER A 124 9.41 0.80 -16.10
N GLN A 125 9.93 1.78 -16.82
CA GLN A 125 9.24 3.02 -17.01
C GLN A 125 7.93 2.76 -17.78
N PRO A 126 6.77 3.25 -17.28
CA PRO A 126 5.49 3.04 -17.97
C PRO A 126 5.48 3.52 -19.41
N LEU A 127 6.30 4.56 -19.72
CA LEU A 127 6.46 5.12 -21.07
C LEU A 127 7.30 4.24 -22.00
N GLU A 128 8.30 3.53 -21.46
CA GLU A 128 9.25 2.77 -22.25
C GLU A 128 8.80 1.33 -22.49
N GLN A 129 8.22 0.71 -21.48
CA GLN A 129 7.79 -0.69 -21.48
C GLN A 129 6.42 -0.87 -20.81
N PRO A 130 5.36 -0.33 -21.39
CA PRO A 130 4.04 -0.27 -20.74
C PRO A 130 3.47 -1.64 -20.41
N GLN A 131 3.67 -2.67 -21.26
CA GLN A 131 3.15 -4.00 -21.00
C GLN A 131 3.89 -4.67 -19.83
N ALA A 132 5.23 -4.62 -19.80
CA ALA A 132 6.02 -5.18 -18.70
C ALA A 132 5.67 -4.49 -17.37
N PHE A 133 5.51 -3.17 -17.39
CA PHE A 133 5.03 -2.42 -16.23
C PHE A 133 3.65 -2.89 -15.76
N LEU A 134 2.68 -3.05 -16.67
CA LEU A 134 1.32 -3.48 -16.33
C LEU A 134 1.32 -4.89 -15.71
N ASP A 135 2.05 -5.83 -16.29
CA ASP A 135 2.14 -7.21 -15.80
C ASP A 135 2.74 -7.25 -14.39
N ALA A 136 3.84 -6.51 -14.17
CA ALA A 136 4.49 -6.40 -12.87
C ALA A 136 3.60 -5.68 -11.83
N ALA A 137 2.97 -4.58 -12.22
CA ALA A 137 2.08 -3.82 -11.36
C ALA A 137 0.88 -4.66 -10.91
N MET A 138 0.26 -5.39 -11.83
CA MET A 138 -0.87 -6.27 -11.51
C MET A 138 -0.45 -7.46 -10.66
N GLY A 139 0.73 -8.04 -10.90
CA GLY A 139 1.34 -9.05 -10.02
C GLY A 139 1.48 -8.56 -8.59
N TYR A 140 2.03 -7.36 -8.42
CA TYR A 140 2.15 -6.71 -7.12
C TYR A 140 0.80 -6.47 -6.46
N TRP A 141 -0.17 -5.91 -7.21
CA TRP A 141 -1.50 -5.62 -6.67
C TRP A 141 -2.17 -6.90 -6.14
N ARG A 142 -2.12 -8.01 -6.91
CA ARG A 142 -2.69 -9.30 -6.52
C ARG A 142 -2.09 -9.84 -5.23
N GLN A 143 -0.76 -9.84 -5.12
CA GLN A 143 -0.06 -10.29 -3.92
C GLN A 143 -0.44 -9.47 -2.69
N ALA A 144 -0.45 -8.15 -2.82
CA ALA A 144 -0.81 -7.26 -1.74
C ALA A 144 -2.29 -7.40 -1.35
N ALA A 145 -3.19 -7.51 -2.32
CA ALA A 145 -4.62 -7.72 -2.09
C ALA A 145 -4.88 -9.01 -1.32
N GLN A 146 -4.26 -10.12 -1.74
CA GLN A 146 -4.36 -11.41 -1.04
C GLN A 146 -3.81 -11.34 0.38
N ALA A 147 -2.66 -10.70 0.58
CA ALA A 147 -2.04 -10.59 1.89
C ALA A 147 -2.90 -9.79 2.87
N ILE A 148 -3.40 -8.62 2.46
CA ILE A 148 -4.25 -7.80 3.32
C ILE A 148 -5.63 -8.42 3.57
N ALA A 149 -6.19 -9.18 2.63
CA ALA A 149 -7.46 -9.89 2.82
C ALA A 149 -7.41 -10.89 3.98
N GLY A 150 -6.21 -11.38 4.33
CA GLY A 150 -5.96 -12.27 5.47
C GLY A 150 -5.92 -11.59 6.83
N LEU A 151 -6.01 -10.26 6.91
CA LEU A 151 -6.00 -9.54 8.20
C LEU A 151 -7.25 -9.87 9.03
N PRO A 152 -7.13 -9.89 10.38
CA PRO A 152 -8.25 -10.22 11.27
C PRO A 152 -9.34 -9.16 11.16
N ARG A 153 -10.57 -9.58 10.82
CA ARG A 153 -11.71 -8.68 10.54
C ARG A 153 -12.10 -7.82 11.73
N ASP A 154 -12.07 -8.38 12.92
CA ASP A 154 -12.41 -7.72 14.19
C ASP A 154 -11.40 -6.65 14.63
N ARG A 155 -10.21 -6.67 14.05
CA ARG A 155 -9.13 -5.72 14.33
C ARG A 155 -8.70 -4.90 13.12
N THR A 156 -9.48 -4.94 12.02
CA THR A 156 -9.14 -4.22 10.78
C THR A 156 -10.29 -3.31 10.37
N TRP A 157 -10.00 -2.01 10.27
CA TRP A 157 -10.90 -1.07 9.60
C TRP A 157 -10.55 -1.02 8.13
N TRP A 158 -11.56 -1.25 7.30
CA TRP A 158 -11.43 -1.28 5.85
C TRP A 158 -11.99 0.00 5.23
N CYS A 159 -11.30 0.56 4.24
CA CYS A 159 -11.76 1.76 3.56
C CYS A 159 -11.29 1.78 2.11
N ARG A 160 -12.15 2.19 1.20
CA ARG A 160 -11.71 2.54 -0.13
C ARG A 160 -10.88 3.82 -0.07
N THR A 161 -9.81 3.90 -0.86
CA THR A 161 -8.91 5.06 -0.86
C THR A 161 -9.64 6.36 -1.20
N GLU A 162 -10.62 6.29 -2.10
CA GLU A 162 -11.47 7.40 -2.51
C GLU A 162 -12.39 7.91 -1.41
N ASP A 163 -12.76 7.05 -0.46
CA ASP A 163 -13.70 7.38 0.63
C ASP A 163 -13.01 7.89 1.90
N LEU A 164 -11.67 7.91 1.94
CA LEU A 164 -10.92 8.30 3.14
C LEU A 164 -11.32 9.66 3.70
N SER A 165 -11.62 10.64 2.83
CA SER A 165 -12.00 11.98 3.27
C SER A 165 -13.42 12.04 3.85
N THR A 166 -14.34 11.26 3.30
CA THR A 166 -15.75 11.21 3.74
C THR A 166 -15.92 10.33 4.97
N ARG A 167 -15.04 9.33 5.15
CA ARG A 167 -15.03 8.41 6.29
C ARG A 167 -14.00 8.77 7.38
N ALA A 168 -13.58 10.03 7.43
CA ALA A 168 -12.63 10.51 8.44
C ALA A 168 -13.13 10.29 9.88
N ASP A 169 -14.42 10.47 10.13
CA ASP A 169 -15.02 10.26 11.45
C ASP A 169 -15.03 8.78 11.85
N ASP A 170 -15.16 7.85 10.89
CA ASP A 170 -15.04 6.42 11.14
C ASP A 170 -13.60 6.06 11.52
N LEU A 171 -12.62 6.61 10.79
CA LEU A 171 -11.21 6.45 11.11
C LEU A 171 -10.89 6.96 12.52
N ALA A 172 -11.44 8.12 12.89
CA ALA A 172 -11.25 8.69 14.22
C ALA A 172 -11.77 7.75 15.31
N ARG A 173 -13.00 7.24 15.14
CA ARG A 173 -13.59 6.26 16.07
C ARG A 173 -12.75 4.98 16.16
N TRP A 174 -12.29 4.48 15.01
CA TRP A 174 -11.41 3.32 14.95
C TRP A 174 -10.09 3.55 15.67
N ALA A 175 -9.47 4.70 15.47
CA ALA A 175 -8.23 5.12 16.14
C ALA A 175 -8.44 5.56 17.60
N MET A 176 -9.70 5.59 18.09
CA MET A 176 -10.08 6.04 19.43
C MET A 176 -9.66 7.49 19.74
N VAL A 177 -9.77 8.36 18.73
CA VAL A 177 -9.50 9.80 18.86
C VAL A 177 -10.75 10.60 18.52
N HIS A 178 -10.79 11.87 18.96
CA HIS A 178 -11.93 12.74 18.65
C HIS A 178 -11.91 13.14 17.18
N PRO A 179 -13.03 13.07 16.43
CA PRO A 179 -13.08 13.38 14.99
C PRO A 179 -12.58 14.78 14.63
N ASP A 180 -12.89 15.79 15.45
CA ASP A 180 -12.49 17.17 15.22
C ASP A 180 -10.96 17.40 15.30
N TRP A 181 -10.24 16.43 15.86
CA TRP A 181 -8.79 16.50 15.98
C TRP A 181 -8.06 15.96 14.76
N LEU A 182 -8.76 15.25 13.89
CA LEU A 182 -8.18 14.78 12.65
C LEU A 182 -7.96 15.91 11.67
N ARG A 183 -6.82 15.87 11.01
CA ARG A 183 -6.60 16.72 9.84
C ARG A 183 -7.33 16.09 8.64
N ARG A 184 -8.35 16.75 8.11
CA ARG A 184 -8.93 16.32 6.84
C ARG A 184 -7.84 16.47 5.77
N ALA A 185 -7.27 15.35 5.34
CA ALA A 185 -6.27 15.35 4.30
C ALA A 185 -6.95 15.78 2.99
N PRO A 186 -6.36 16.71 2.23
CA PRO A 186 -6.79 16.91 0.85
C PRO A 186 -6.62 15.58 0.12
N ALA A 187 -7.60 15.22 -0.71
CA ALA A 187 -7.47 14.07 -1.59
C ALA A 187 -6.09 14.11 -2.28
N ASN A 188 -5.37 12.99 -2.24
CA ASN A 188 -4.04 12.90 -2.84
C ASN A 188 -4.19 13.25 -4.34
N ARG A 189 -3.84 14.47 -4.70
CA ARG A 189 -3.95 14.93 -6.09
C ARG A 189 -2.86 14.25 -6.89
N ALA A 190 -3.23 13.75 -8.06
CA ALA A 190 -2.27 13.26 -9.03
C ALA A 190 -1.23 14.38 -9.31
N THR A 191 0.04 14.04 -9.24
CA THR A 191 1.15 14.95 -9.54
C THR A 191 1.35 15.13 -11.04
N VAL A 192 0.76 14.25 -11.85
CA VAL A 192 0.84 14.24 -13.30
C VAL A 192 -0.57 14.39 -13.87
N PRO A 193 -0.76 15.19 -14.94
CA PRO A 193 -2.05 15.27 -15.64
C PRO A 193 -2.56 13.89 -16.09
N ALA A 194 -3.84 13.66 -15.96
CA ALA A 194 -4.47 12.37 -16.33
C ALA A 194 -4.19 11.99 -17.80
N ASP A 195 -4.10 12.98 -18.68
CA ASP A 195 -3.84 12.74 -20.10
C ASP A 195 -2.43 12.18 -20.34
N ALA A 196 -1.41 12.65 -19.62
CA ALA A 196 -0.07 12.10 -19.73
C ALA A 196 -0.01 10.63 -19.26
N VAL A 197 -0.79 10.26 -18.24
CA VAL A 197 -0.90 8.86 -17.80
C VAL A 197 -1.63 8.01 -18.84
N ARG A 198 -2.68 8.55 -19.50
CA ARG A 198 -3.40 7.84 -20.57
C ARG A 198 -2.58 7.68 -21.85
N GLU A 199 -1.71 8.65 -22.15
CA GLU A 199 -0.76 8.54 -23.25
C GLU A 199 0.26 7.42 -23.00
N ALA A 200 0.72 7.27 -21.75
CA ALA A 200 1.63 6.21 -21.34
C ALA A 200 0.95 4.83 -21.25
N LEU A 201 -0.29 4.79 -20.76
CA LEU A 201 -1.06 3.59 -20.51
C LEU A 201 -2.47 3.76 -21.08
N ALA A 202 -2.66 3.32 -22.32
CA ALA A 202 -3.97 3.32 -22.95
C ALA A 202 -4.99 2.52 -22.13
N ASP A 203 -6.22 3.01 -22.10
CA ASP A 203 -7.29 2.42 -21.27
C ASP A 203 -7.51 0.94 -21.60
N GLU A 204 -7.46 0.56 -22.87
CA GLU A 204 -7.58 -0.83 -23.34
C GLU A 204 -6.45 -1.74 -22.82
N TRP A 205 -5.24 -1.23 -22.65
CA TRP A 205 -4.12 -2.02 -22.11
C TRP A 205 -4.29 -2.28 -20.61
N VAL A 206 -4.73 -1.26 -19.87
CA VAL A 206 -5.04 -1.40 -18.45
C VAL A 206 -6.21 -2.36 -18.25
N ASP A 207 -7.25 -2.25 -19.08
CA ASP A 207 -8.42 -3.12 -19.05
C ASP A 207 -8.06 -4.59 -19.38
N ALA A 208 -7.15 -4.79 -20.32
CA ALA A 208 -6.66 -6.13 -20.65
C ALA A 208 -5.79 -6.74 -19.54
N ALA A 209 -5.00 -5.92 -18.82
CA ALA A 209 -4.15 -6.36 -17.73
C ALA A 209 -4.95 -6.71 -16.46
N VAL A 210 -6.09 -6.02 -16.24
CA VAL A 210 -7.02 -6.31 -15.12
C VAL A 210 -7.91 -7.48 -15.51
N GLY A 211 -7.51 -8.67 -15.08
CA GLY A 211 -8.23 -9.91 -15.37
C GLY A 211 -9.51 -10.08 -14.55
N ARG A 212 -10.31 -11.10 -14.92
CA ARG A 212 -11.56 -11.44 -14.19
C ARG A 212 -11.32 -11.74 -12.71
N GLY A 213 -10.21 -12.41 -12.38
CA GLY A 213 -9.85 -12.72 -10.98
C GLY A 213 -9.52 -11.47 -10.17
N ASP A 214 -8.98 -10.43 -10.80
CA ASP A 214 -8.69 -9.15 -10.14
C ASP A 214 -9.98 -8.40 -9.80
N GLU A 215 -10.96 -8.43 -10.70
CA GLU A 215 -12.29 -7.86 -10.47
C GLU A 215 -13.07 -8.61 -9.36
N GLU A 216 -12.87 -9.92 -9.23
CA GLU A 216 -13.44 -10.71 -8.13
C GLU A 216 -12.79 -10.36 -6.80
N THR A 217 -11.47 -10.36 -6.74
CA THR A 217 -10.70 -9.95 -5.56
C THR A 217 -11.06 -8.52 -5.15
N TRP A 218 -11.19 -7.60 -6.13
CA TRP A 218 -11.62 -6.23 -5.84
C TRP A 218 -13.00 -6.18 -5.20
N ARG A 219 -13.99 -6.93 -5.74
CA ARG A 219 -15.35 -6.95 -5.17
C ARG A 219 -15.36 -7.46 -3.73
N GLU A 220 -14.55 -8.47 -3.42
CA GLU A 220 -14.41 -8.96 -2.05
C GLU A 220 -13.82 -7.91 -1.11
N LEU A 221 -12.73 -7.23 -1.50
CA LEU A 221 -12.10 -6.18 -0.71
C LEU A 221 -13.02 -4.95 -0.56
N ALA A 222 -13.74 -4.58 -1.61
CA ALA A 222 -14.69 -3.48 -1.58
C ALA A 222 -15.86 -3.79 -0.63
N ALA A 223 -16.37 -5.03 -0.63
CA ALA A 223 -17.41 -5.45 0.30
C ALA A 223 -16.96 -5.37 1.77
N LEU A 224 -15.69 -5.68 2.06
CA LEU A 224 -15.12 -5.46 3.41
C LEU A 224 -15.10 -3.97 3.77
N ALA A 225 -14.76 -3.11 2.82
CA ALA A 225 -14.73 -1.66 3.03
C ALA A 225 -16.13 -1.06 3.23
N ASP A 226 -17.15 -1.60 2.56
CA ASP A 226 -18.54 -1.13 2.67
C ASP A 226 -19.22 -1.61 3.97
N GLY A 227 -18.75 -2.71 4.56
CA GLY A 227 -19.27 -3.30 5.79
C GLY A 227 -18.58 -2.84 7.08
N SER A 228 -17.59 -1.95 6.99
CA SER A 228 -16.74 -1.50 8.11
C SER A 228 -17.30 -0.30 8.85
#